data_a2124097d01b32414b2fa0ead4d3f2c2
#
_entry.id   a2124097d01b32414b2fa0ead4d3f2c2
#
_cell.length_a   1.000
_cell.length_b   1.000
_cell.length_c   1.000
_cell.angle_alpha   90.00
_cell.angle_beta   90.00
_cell.angle_gamma   90.00
#
_symmetry.space_group_name_H-M   'P 1'
#
loop_
_entity.id
_entity.type
_entity.pdbx_description
1 polymer ?
#
loop_
_entity_poly.entity_id
_entity_poly.type
_entity_poly.pdbx_seq_one_letter_code
_entity_poly.pdbx_strand_id
1 'polypeptide(L)'
;DLDGTLLDPNGALNARTVRAARAAMERGAKIVLSSGRMPAALRRIGDEIGVNAPAVCFNGGAVVNLQTGETLYQTPVPMDLARDIARAAEERGMYLHAFVHGGYIAPEYNDRTAAYERLSGVKATVVNRPVSEAMDEAPMKLLIIDTPEGAEAALPGLQAQFAGRATIMRSQKHLIECVDVNTGKAGALSFLAKHLGLTAEEAISFGDGQNDLDMLLWSGESYVMDNAQEALKKASPRFKIAPSNAEQGVAQVIERLIAEDRIGV
;
A
#
# COMPACT_ATOMS: atom_id res chain seq x y z
N ASP A 1 -7.67 -1.14 2.48
CA ASP A 1 -6.55 -0.19 2.62
C ASP A 1 -6.37 0.28 4.07
N LEU A 2 -5.24 0.98 4.36
CA LEU A 2 -4.89 1.44 5.71
C LEU A 2 -5.00 2.96 5.88
N ASP A 3 -4.15 3.69 5.19
CA ASP A 3 -3.98 5.15 5.36
C ASP A 3 -5.16 5.89 4.73
N GLY A 4 -5.95 6.60 5.53
CA GLY A 4 -7.19 7.22 5.06
C GLY A 4 -8.40 6.29 5.04
N THR A 5 -8.23 4.99 5.34
CA THR A 5 -9.27 3.96 5.31
C THR A 5 -9.45 3.33 6.69
N LEU A 6 -8.56 2.40 7.08
CA LEU A 6 -8.64 1.67 8.35
C LEU A 6 -8.16 2.51 9.54
N LEU A 7 -7.09 3.28 9.33
CA LEU A 7 -6.48 4.15 10.33
C LEU A 7 -7.21 5.49 10.38
N ASP A 8 -7.28 6.07 11.56
CA ASP A 8 -7.83 7.42 11.75
C ASP A 8 -6.94 8.51 11.11
N PRO A 9 -7.38 9.78 11.06
CA PRO A 9 -6.57 10.87 10.49
C PRO A 9 -5.21 11.10 11.14
N ASN A 10 -4.99 10.57 12.35
CA ASN A 10 -3.70 10.63 13.07
C ASN A 10 -2.83 9.41 12.82
N GLY A 11 -3.28 8.46 11.98
CA GLY A 11 -2.59 7.21 11.70
C GLY A 11 -2.72 6.16 12.82
N ALA A 12 -3.68 6.32 13.73
CA ALA A 12 -3.92 5.39 14.82
C ALA A 12 -5.00 4.35 14.48
N LEU A 13 -4.81 3.14 14.98
CA LEU A 13 -5.82 2.07 14.89
C LEU A 13 -6.83 2.23 16.04
N ASN A 14 -8.12 2.29 15.69
CA ASN A 14 -9.18 2.46 16.69
C ASN A 14 -9.61 1.11 17.28
N ALA A 15 -9.84 1.07 18.61
CA ALA A 15 -10.27 -0.14 19.31
C ALA A 15 -11.62 -0.70 18.80
N ARG A 16 -12.53 0.13 18.29
CA ARG A 16 -13.79 -0.34 17.66
C ARG A 16 -13.50 -1.09 16.36
N THR A 17 -12.58 -0.56 15.54
CA THR A 17 -12.15 -1.20 14.29
C THR A 17 -11.53 -2.58 14.57
N VAL A 18 -10.68 -2.68 15.60
CA VAL A 18 -10.10 -3.97 16.04
C VAL A 18 -11.20 -4.95 16.43
N ARG A 19 -12.18 -4.52 17.24
CA ARG A 19 -13.29 -5.40 17.65
C ARG A 19 -14.15 -5.84 16.47
N ALA A 20 -14.49 -4.94 15.56
CA ALA A 20 -15.27 -5.26 14.36
C ALA A 20 -14.55 -6.29 13.47
N ALA A 21 -13.25 -6.09 13.22
CA ALA A 21 -12.44 -7.02 12.44
C ALA A 21 -12.35 -8.40 13.11
N ARG A 22 -12.16 -8.46 14.43
CA ARG A 22 -12.14 -9.73 15.18
C ARG A 22 -13.50 -10.44 15.15
N ALA A 23 -14.59 -9.72 15.32
CA ALA A 23 -15.95 -10.29 15.22
C ALA A 23 -16.23 -10.86 13.82
N ALA A 24 -15.72 -10.23 12.75
CA ALA A 24 -15.79 -10.78 11.40
C ALA A 24 -14.97 -12.07 11.26
N MET A 25 -13.74 -12.11 11.82
CA MET A 25 -12.89 -13.31 11.81
C MET A 25 -13.51 -14.49 12.59
N GLU A 26 -14.17 -14.23 13.72
CA GLU A 26 -14.90 -15.25 14.49
C GLU A 26 -16.04 -15.87 13.68
N ARG A 27 -16.56 -15.18 12.68
CA ARG A 27 -17.54 -15.66 11.71
C ARG A 27 -16.93 -16.27 10.44
N GLY A 28 -15.61 -16.47 10.41
CA GLY A 28 -14.91 -17.12 9.29
C GLY A 28 -14.33 -16.18 8.24
N ALA A 29 -14.55 -14.86 8.32
CA ALA A 29 -13.97 -13.92 7.39
C ALA A 29 -12.43 -13.92 7.44
N LYS A 30 -11.80 -13.63 6.29
CA LYS A 30 -10.35 -13.39 6.19
C LYS A 30 -10.10 -11.89 6.15
N ILE A 31 -9.37 -11.37 7.13
CA ILE A 31 -8.99 -9.95 7.17
C ILE A 31 -7.63 -9.77 6.54
N VAL A 32 -7.61 -9.08 5.40
CA VAL A 32 -6.41 -8.78 4.62
C VAL A 32 -6.09 -7.30 4.72
N LEU A 33 -4.88 -6.96 5.18
CA LEU A 33 -4.33 -5.61 5.08
C LEU A 33 -3.75 -5.42 3.68
N SER A 34 -4.15 -4.35 2.97
CA SER A 34 -3.65 -4.03 1.63
C SER A 34 -3.15 -2.59 1.59
N SER A 35 -1.82 -2.38 1.43
CA SER A 35 -1.21 -1.06 1.60
C SER A 35 0.04 -0.85 0.73
N GLY A 36 0.41 0.41 0.51
CA GLY A 36 1.72 0.80 -0.04
C GLY A 36 2.90 0.61 0.92
N ARG A 37 2.62 0.29 2.18
CA ARG A 37 3.64 0.09 3.21
C ARG A 37 4.39 -1.23 3.01
N MET A 38 5.63 -1.30 3.55
CA MET A 38 6.41 -2.54 3.61
C MET A 38 5.90 -3.47 4.72
N PRO A 39 6.19 -4.78 4.68
CA PRO A 39 5.71 -5.77 5.66
C PRO A 39 6.03 -5.40 7.11
N ALA A 40 7.25 -4.91 7.37
CA ALA A 40 7.68 -4.52 8.71
C ALA A 40 6.81 -3.39 9.32
N ALA A 41 6.35 -2.44 8.49
CA ALA A 41 5.46 -1.37 8.92
C ALA A 41 4.00 -1.83 9.15
N LEU A 42 3.60 -2.95 8.51
CA LEU A 42 2.27 -3.55 8.68
C LEU A 42 2.15 -4.49 9.86
N ARG A 43 3.28 -5.11 10.27
CA ARG A 43 3.30 -6.15 11.30
C ARG A 43 2.59 -5.71 12.59
N ARG A 44 2.93 -4.54 13.12
CA ARG A 44 2.33 -4.04 14.36
C ARG A 44 0.80 -3.92 14.25
N ILE A 45 0.29 -3.42 13.14
CA ILE A 45 -1.16 -3.27 12.91
C ILE A 45 -1.81 -4.64 12.76
N GLY A 46 -1.16 -5.54 12.01
CA GLY A 46 -1.60 -6.92 11.85
C GLY A 46 -1.67 -7.68 13.16
N ASP A 47 -0.67 -7.54 14.02
CA ASP A 47 -0.61 -8.17 15.35
C ASP A 47 -1.70 -7.59 16.27
N GLU A 48 -1.90 -6.27 16.26
CA GLU A 48 -2.91 -5.61 17.08
C GLU A 48 -4.34 -6.03 16.70
N ILE A 49 -4.63 -6.24 15.43
CA ILE A 49 -5.92 -6.77 14.95
C ILE A 49 -5.98 -8.29 15.22
N GLY A 50 -4.87 -8.99 15.05
CA GLY A 50 -4.78 -10.44 15.02
C GLY A 50 -5.19 -11.01 13.66
N VAL A 51 -4.74 -10.37 12.55
CA VAL A 51 -5.14 -10.77 11.19
C VAL A 51 -4.85 -12.24 10.91
N ASN A 52 -5.78 -12.90 10.22
CA ASN A 52 -5.78 -14.33 9.95
C ASN A 52 -5.48 -14.67 8.47
N ALA A 53 -4.93 -13.72 7.73
CA ALA A 53 -4.54 -13.89 6.33
C ALA A 53 -3.24 -13.10 6.04
N PRO A 54 -2.48 -13.47 4.99
CA PRO A 54 -1.35 -12.68 4.51
C PRO A 54 -1.75 -11.28 4.10
N ALA A 55 -0.81 -10.33 4.20
CA ALA A 55 -1.02 -8.94 3.82
C ALA A 55 -0.52 -8.66 2.39
N VAL A 56 -1.18 -7.73 1.71
CA VAL A 56 -0.72 -7.14 0.46
C VAL A 56 0.09 -5.89 0.78
N CYS A 57 1.36 -5.89 0.37
CA CYS A 57 2.36 -4.87 0.65
C CYS A 57 2.79 -4.17 -0.65
N PHE A 58 3.42 -2.98 -0.53
CA PHE A 58 3.99 -2.25 -1.67
C PHE A 58 2.99 -1.99 -2.81
N ASN A 59 1.72 -1.63 -2.47
CA ASN A 59 0.63 -1.42 -3.43
C ASN A 59 0.35 -2.64 -4.34
N GLY A 60 0.54 -3.85 -3.82
CA GLY A 60 0.39 -5.09 -4.59
C GLY A 60 1.70 -5.69 -5.09
N GLY A 61 2.84 -5.08 -4.75
CA GLY A 61 4.16 -5.61 -5.11
C GLY A 61 4.52 -6.92 -4.40
N ALA A 62 3.93 -7.19 -3.23
CA ALA A 62 4.14 -8.45 -2.53
C ALA A 62 2.92 -8.89 -1.72
N VAL A 63 2.77 -10.21 -1.54
CA VAL A 63 1.87 -10.84 -0.56
C VAL A 63 2.74 -11.55 0.47
N VAL A 64 2.63 -11.15 1.74
CA VAL A 64 3.51 -11.60 2.80
C VAL A 64 2.70 -12.06 4.02
N ASN A 65 3.04 -13.21 4.55
CA ASN A 65 2.56 -13.65 5.85
C ASN A 65 3.29 -12.82 6.93
N LEU A 66 2.56 -11.95 7.63
CA LEU A 66 3.16 -11.03 8.60
C LEU A 66 3.73 -11.74 9.84
N GLN A 67 3.22 -12.92 10.22
CA GLN A 67 3.68 -13.68 11.37
C GLN A 67 5.00 -14.40 11.06
N THR A 68 5.06 -15.11 9.93
CA THR A 68 6.23 -15.92 9.54
C THR A 68 7.28 -15.13 8.77
N GLY A 69 6.88 -14.04 8.10
CA GLY A 69 7.72 -13.29 7.16
C GLY A 69 7.80 -13.96 5.76
N GLU A 70 7.09 -15.04 5.54
CA GLU A 70 7.07 -15.74 4.25
C GLU A 70 6.44 -14.88 3.15
N THR A 71 7.15 -14.74 2.03
CA THR A 71 6.66 -14.05 0.84
C THR A 71 6.03 -15.08 -0.11
N LEU A 72 4.72 -14.98 -0.31
CA LEU A 72 3.94 -15.89 -1.18
C LEU A 72 3.91 -15.42 -2.63
N TYR A 73 4.04 -14.11 -2.85
CA TYR A 73 3.99 -13.48 -4.16
C TYR A 73 4.83 -12.21 -4.13
N GLN A 74 5.52 -11.90 -5.23
CA GLN A 74 6.23 -10.63 -5.38
C GLN A 74 6.38 -10.23 -6.85
N THR A 75 6.38 -8.91 -7.09
CA THR A 75 6.62 -8.28 -8.39
C THR A 75 7.64 -7.15 -8.18
N PRO A 76 8.94 -7.47 -8.07
CA PRO A 76 9.98 -6.46 -7.91
C PRO A 76 10.16 -5.66 -9.21
N VAL A 77 10.64 -4.43 -9.10
CA VAL A 77 11.05 -3.63 -10.25
C VAL A 77 12.29 -4.28 -10.86
N PRO A 78 12.32 -4.64 -12.15
CA PRO A 78 13.50 -5.22 -12.79
C PRO A 78 14.75 -4.38 -12.53
N MET A 79 15.88 -5.02 -12.23
CA MET A 79 17.07 -4.35 -11.72
C MET A 79 17.57 -3.23 -12.65
N ASP A 80 17.63 -3.45 -13.95
CA ASP A 80 18.04 -2.46 -14.96
C ASP A 80 17.10 -1.26 -14.98
N LEU A 81 15.79 -1.52 -14.92
CA LEU A 81 14.77 -0.48 -14.82
C LEU A 81 14.90 0.30 -13.51
N ALA A 82 15.12 -0.39 -12.40
CA ALA A 82 15.31 0.25 -11.10
C ALA A 82 16.53 1.17 -11.08
N ARG A 83 17.64 0.72 -11.67
CA ARG A 83 18.84 1.55 -11.83
C ARG A 83 18.62 2.74 -12.75
N ASP A 84 17.89 2.56 -13.85
CA ASP A 84 17.54 3.66 -14.77
C ASP A 84 16.70 4.72 -14.06
N ILE A 85 15.68 4.30 -13.30
CA ILE A 85 14.84 5.22 -12.51
C ILE A 85 15.65 5.94 -11.45
N ALA A 86 16.52 5.21 -10.73
CA ALA A 86 17.37 5.78 -9.70
C ALA A 86 18.32 6.84 -10.28
N ARG A 87 19.02 6.54 -11.38
CA ARG A 87 19.89 7.50 -12.08
C ARG A 87 19.12 8.73 -12.54
N ALA A 88 17.95 8.53 -13.14
CA ALA A 88 17.14 9.65 -13.61
C ALA A 88 16.69 10.59 -12.47
N ALA A 89 16.45 10.06 -11.27
CA ALA A 89 16.17 10.85 -10.07
C ALA A 89 17.44 11.54 -9.54
N GLU A 90 18.56 10.82 -9.43
CA GLU A 90 19.84 11.32 -8.96
C GLU A 90 20.38 12.45 -9.86
N GLU A 91 20.29 12.32 -11.18
CA GLU A 91 20.67 13.36 -12.17
C GLU A 91 19.85 14.65 -12.02
N ARG A 92 18.63 14.54 -11.49
CA ARG A 92 17.77 15.69 -11.16
C ARG A 92 18.00 16.24 -9.76
N GLY A 93 18.98 15.70 -9.01
CA GLY A 93 19.27 16.07 -7.63
C GLY A 93 18.19 15.63 -6.64
N MET A 94 17.33 14.68 -7.00
CA MET A 94 16.27 14.18 -6.15
C MET A 94 16.82 13.11 -5.21
N TYR A 95 16.25 13.06 -3.98
CA TYR A 95 16.60 12.07 -2.99
C TYR A 95 15.73 10.84 -3.12
N LEU A 96 16.32 9.64 -3.02
CA LEU A 96 15.52 8.41 -3.16
C LEU A 96 15.97 7.30 -2.22
N HIS A 97 15.02 6.42 -1.91
CA HIS A 97 15.23 5.15 -1.23
C HIS A 97 14.91 3.98 -2.17
N ALA A 98 15.61 2.86 -2.04
CA ALA A 98 15.23 1.60 -2.68
C ALA A 98 14.84 0.57 -1.62
N PHE A 99 13.73 -0.11 -1.83
CA PHE A 99 13.18 -1.09 -0.89
C PHE A 99 13.70 -2.48 -1.24
N VAL A 100 14.69 -2.93 -0.50
CA VAL A 100 15.45 -4.16 -0.69
C VAL A 100 15.63 -4.89 0.65
N HIS A 101 15.94 -6.18 0.63
CA HIS A 101 16.28 -7.00 1.81
C HIS A 101 15.25 -6.91 2.96
N GLY A 102 13.97 -6.77 2.64
CA GLY A 102 12.90 -6.64 3.65
C GLY A 102 12.88 -5.30 4.40
N GLY A 103 13.78 -4.36 4.06
CA GLY A 103 13.87 -2.99 4.56
C GLY A 103 13.98 -1.98 3.43
N TYR A 104 14.84 -0.98 3.61
CA TYR A 104 15.20 -0.05 2.55
C TYR A 104 16.61 0.52 2.75
N ILE A 105 17.25 0.87 1.63
CA ILE A 105 18.52 1.59 1.61
C ILE A 105 18.29 3.07 1.33
N ALA A 106 19.13 3.91 1.93
CA ALA A 106 19.20 5.35 1.71
C ALA A 106 20.63 5.77 1.36
N PRO A 107 20.84 6.79 0.48
CA PRO A 107 22.17 7.19 0.08
C PRO A 107 22.98 7.81 1.24
N GLU A 108 22.32 8.48 2.15
CA GLU A 108 22.92 9.13 3.34
C GLU A 108 21.89 9.24 4.48
N TYR A 109 22.38 9.55 5.70
CA TYR A 109 21.49 9.88 6.81
C TYR A 109 21.31 11.40 6.90
N ASN A 110 20.13 11.86 6.54
CA ASN A 110 19.75 13.28 6.58
C ASN A 110 18.31 13.45 7.10
N ASP A 111 17.79 14.68 7.11
CA ASP A 111 16.44 14.98 7.60
C ASP A 111 15.36 14.22 6.84
N ARG A 112 15.54 13.93 5.55
CA ARG A 112 14.60 13.16 4.73
C ARG A 112 14.56 11.70 5.17
N THR A 113 15.73 11.08 5.40
CA THR A 113 15.83 9.72 5.95
C THR A 113 15.21 9.66 7.36
N ALA A 114 15.57 10.60 8.22
CA ALA A 114 15.03 10.66 9.58
C ALA A 114 13.50 10.87 9.60
N ALA A 115 12.97 11.70 8.69
CA ALA A 115 11.53 11.89 8.55
C ALA A 115 10.83 10.61 8.09
N TYR A 116 11.40 9.91 7.09
CA TYR A 116 10.83 8.65 6.61
C TYR A 116 10.92 7.52 7.64
N GLU A 117 11.98 7.44 8.43
CA GLU A 117 12.08 6.51 9.57
C GLU A 117 10.96 6.73 10.60
N ARG A 118 10.66 8.00 10.92
CA ARG A 118 9.53 8.34 11.82
C ARG A 118 8.18 7.93 11.22
N LEU A 119 8.00 8.16 9.92
CA LEU A 119 6.77 7.83 9.20
C LEU A 119 6.55 6.31 9.10
N SER A 120 7.59 5.58 8.72
CA SER A 120 7.52 4.13 8.46
C SER A 120 7.68 3.27 9.72
N GLY A 121 8.32 3.81 10.75
CA GLY A 121 8.77 3.05 11.93
C GLY A 121 9.92 2.07 11.67
N VAL A 122 10.54 2.15 10.48
CA VAL A 122 11.63 1.25 10.05
C VAL A 122 12.92 2.04 9.82
N LYS A 123 14.04 1.51 10.32
CA LYS A 123 15.37 2.12 10.16
C LYS A 123 15.91 1.90 8.75
N ALA A 124 16.56 2.93 8.19
CA ALA A 124 17.28 2.86 6.93
C ALA A 124 18.61 2.12 7.07
N THR A 125 19.00 1.38 6.03
CA THR A 125 20.39 0.99 5.81
C THR A 125 21.05 2.08 4.99
N VAL A 126 21.98 2.84 5.60
CA VAL A 126 22.68 3.94 4.93
C VAL A 126 23.87 3.38 4.16
N VAL A 127 23.92 3.64 2.85
CA VAL A 127 24.95 3.06 1.95
C VAL A 127 26.09 4.01 1.60
N ASN A 128 25.98 5.31 1.91
CA ASN A 128 27.00 6.36 1.67
C ASN A 128 27.47 6.41 0.20
N ARG A 129 26.60 6.16 -0.74
CA ARG A 129 26.82 6.22 -2.19
C ARG A 129 25.49 6.30 -2.92
N PRO A 130 25.47 6.59 -4.24
CA PRO A 130 24.24 6.59 -5.03
C PRO A 130 23.47 5.27 -4.90
N VAL A 131 22.15 5.35 -4.77
CA VAL A 131 21.27 4.18 -4.64
C VAL A 131 21.32 3.35 -5.92
N SER A 132 21.44 4.00 -7.10
CA SER A 132 21.60 3.32 -8.40
C SER A 132 22.80 2.36 -8.46
N GLU A 133 23.87 2.65 -7.70
CA GLU A 133 25.08 1.83 -7.60
C GLU A 133 25.01 0.84 -6.43
N ALA A 134 24.23 1.18 -5.39
CA ALA A 134 24.21 0.42 -4.15
C ALA A 134 23.28 -0.79 -4.20
N MET A 135 22.26 -0.76 -5.09
CA MET A 135 21.32 -1.88 -5.21
C MET A 135 22.00 -3.15 -5.72
N ASP A 136 21.90 -4.23 -4.97
CA ASP A 136 22.42 -5.58 -5.29
C ASP A 136 21.31 -6.60 -5.53
N GLU A 137 20.05 -6.24 -5.23
CA GLU A 137 18.85 -7.01 -5.62
C GLU A 137 17.78 -6.09 -6.21
N ALA A 138 16.83 -6.68 -6.95
CA ALA A 138 15.69 -5.98 -7.55
C ALA A 138 14.77 -5.43 -6.45
N PRO A 139 14.56 -4.10 -6.37
CA PRO A 139 13.79 -3.51 -5.28
C PRO A 139 12.28 -3.74 -5.48
N MET A 140 11.55 -3.84 -4.39
CA MET A 140 10.09 -3.91 -4.42
C MET A 140 9.46 -2.59 -4.85
N LYS A 141 10.09 -1.48 -4.54
CA LYS A 141 9.77 -0.12 -5.03
C LYS A 141 10.96 0.81 -4.88
N LEU A 142 10.93 1.90 -5.61
CA LEU A 142 11.75 3.08 -5.37
C LEU A 142 10.86 4.19 -4.83
N LEU A 143 11.35 4.96 -3.88
CA LEU A 143 10.65 6.10 -3.28
C LEU A 143 11.50 7.35 -3.45
N ILE A 144 11.05 8.26 -4.30
CA ILE A 144 11.68 9.57 -4.48
C ILE A 144 11.08 10.54 -3.48
N ILE A 145 11.93 11.28 -2.77
CA ILE A 145 11.56 12.23 -1.72
C ILE A 145 12.06 13.62 -2.12
N ASP A 146 11.14 14.55 -2.32
CA ASP A 146 11.47 15.93 -2.71
C ASP A 146 10.58 16.94 -1.97
N THR A 147 10.69 18.22 -2.32
CA THR A 147 9.68 19.20 -1.92
C THR A 147 8.35 18.92 -2.63
N PRO A 148 7.21 19.38 -2.11
CA PRO A 148 5.92 19.21 -2.81
C PRO A 148 5.94 19.78 -4.23
N GLU A 149 6.57 20.93 -4.44
CA GLU A 149 6.72 21.58 -5.74
C GLU A 149 7.66 20.82 -6.68
N GLY A 150 8.80 20.30 -6.15
CA GLY A 150 9.75 19.49 -6.90
C GLY A 150 9.14 18.16 -7.35
N ALA A 151 8.42 17.48 -6.46
CA ALA A 151 7.71 16.23 -6.78
C ALA A 151 6.62 16.46 -7.85
N GLU A 152 5.86 17.55 -7.74
CA GLU A 152 4.84 17.90 -8.75
C GLU A 152 5.45 18.21 -10.11
N ALA A 153 6.53 18.97 -10.15
CA ALA A 153 7.22 19.34 -11.39
C ALA A 153 7.90 18.13 -12.08
N ALA A 154 8.47 17.21 -11.30
CA ALA A 154 9.21 16.06 -11.84
C ALA A 154 8.30 14.93 -12.32
N LEU A 155 7.12 14.76 -11.70
CA LEU A 155 6.22 13.62 -11.94
C LEU A 155 5.88 13.38 -13.42
N PRO A 156 5.43 14.38 -14.21
CA PRO A 156 5.08 14.14 -15.62
C PRO A 156 6.27 13.69 -16.47
N GLY A 157 7.46 14.25 -16.21
CA GLY A 157 8.69 13.87 -16.91
C GLY A 157 9.12 12.43 -16.62
N LEU A 158 9.06 12.01 -15.35
CA LEU A 158 9.35 10.63 -14.95
C LEU A 158 8.32 9.65 -15.53
N GLN A 159 7.03 10.00 -15.47
CA GLN A 159 5.96 9.18 -16.05
C GLN A 159 6.15 8.98 -17.56
N ALA A 160 6.48 10.05 -18.30
CA ALA A 160 6.71 9.96 -19.74
C ALA A 160 7.96 9.13 -20.07
N GLN A 161 9.04 9.29 -19.31
CA GLN A 161 10.33 8.60 -19.53
C GLN A 161 10.21 7.09 -19.32
N PHE A 162 9.38 6.65 -18.37
CA PHE A 162 9.25 5.25 -18.00
C PHE A 162 7.87 4.65 -18.34
N ALA A 163 7.10 5.33 -19.22
CA ALA A 163 5.79 4.88 -19.68
C ALA A 163 5.83 3.43 -20.21
N GLY A 164 4.88 2.60 -19.74
CA GLY A 164 4.80 1.18 -20.12
C GLY A 164 5.86 0.26 -19.50
N ARG A 165 6.82 0.81 -18.72
CA ARG A 165 7.87 0.04 -18.03
C ARG A 165 7.70 0.09 -16.51
N ALA A 166 7.26 1.20 -15.96
CA ALA A 166 7.00 1.40 -14.54
C ALA A 166 5.70 2.16 -14.32
N THR A 167 5.04 1.89 -13.20
CA THR A 167 4.00 2.75 -12.64
C THR A 167 4.65 3.75 -11.70
N ILE A 168 4.52 5.03 -12.05
CA ILE A 168 5.09 6.16 -11.28
C ILE A 168 3.94 7.02 -10.81
N MET A 169 3.76 7.14 -9.49
CA MET A 169 2.65 7.83 -8.88
C MET A 169 3.08 8.68 -7.69
N ARG A 170 2.34 9.75 -7.41
CA ARG A 170 2.52 10.55 -6.21
C ARG A 170 1.63 9.98 -5.09
N SER A 171 2.26 9.38 -4.07
CA SER A 171 1.54 8.83 -2.90
C SER A 171 1.27 9.88 -1.82
N GLN A 172 2.15 10.87 -1.70
CA GLN A 172 2.00 12.06 -0.85
C GLN A 172 2.53 13.29 -1.57
N LYS A 173 2.26 14.48 -1.05
CA LYS A 173 2.67 15.75 -1.70
C LYS A 173 4.15 15.80 -2.07
N HIS A 174 5.01 15.17 -1.27
CA HIS A 174 6.46 15.19 -1.38
C HIS A 174 7.08 13.81 -1.73
N LEU A 175 6.24 12.77 -1.98
CA LEU A 175 6.67 11.40 -2.24
C LEU A 175 6.18 10.92 -3.62
N ILE A 176 7.12 10.44 -4.45
CA ILE A 176 6.83 9.74 -5.70
C ILE A 176 7.26 8.28 -5.54
N GLU A 177 6.33 7.36 -5.73
CA GLU A 177 6.57 5.92 -5.73
C GLU A 177 6.74 5.40 -7.15
N CYS A 178 7.74 4.55 -7.36
CA CYS A 178 7.99 3.87 -8.63
C CYS A 178 7.96 2.36 -8.36
N VAL A 179 7.07 1.66 -9.04
CA VAL A 179 6.86 0.21 -8.94
C VAL A 179 6.84 -0.42 -10.33
N ASP A 180 6.93 -1.74 -10.43
CA ASP A 180 6.74 -2.43 -11.71
C ASP A 180 5.38 -2.11 -12.32
N VAL A 181 5.30 -2.06 -13.64
CA VAL A 181 4.06 -1.72 -14.36
C VAL A 181 2.91 -2.70 -14.08
N ASN A 182 3.24 -3.94 -13.72
CA ASN A 182 2.27 -4.97 -13.37
C ASN A 182 1.88 -4.98 -11.88
N THR A 183 2.47 -4.08 -11.08
CA THR A 183 2.13 -3.95 -9.66
C THR A 183 0.77 -3.28 -9.51
N GLY A 184 -0.12 -3.94 -8.77
CA GLY A 184 -1.44 -3.43 -8.43
C GLY A 184 -2.10 -4.25 -7.33
N LYS A 185 -2.90 -3.60 -6.48
CA LYS A 185 -3.58 -4.26 -5.36
C LYS A 185 -4.51 -5.38 -5.85
N ALA A 186 -5.21 -5.19 -6.96
CA ALA A 186 -6.10 -6.19 -7.55
C ALA A 186 -5.37 -7.47 -7.96
N GLY A 187 -4.19 -7.35 -8.60
CA GLY A 187 -3.39 -8.51 -9.00
C GLY A 187 -2.93 -9.35 -7.82
N ALA A 188 -2.42 -8.70 -6.78
CA ALA A 188 -2.00 -9.36 -5.55
C ALA A 188 -3.17 -10.00 -4.79
N LEU A 189 -4.32 -9.32 -4.74
CA LEU A 189 -5.54 -9.84 -4.10
C LEU A 189 -6.13 -11.02 -4.88
N SER A 190 -6.08 -10.97 -6.21
CA SER A 190 -6.50 -12.10 -7.06
C SER A 190 -5.64 -13.34 -6.80
N PHE A 191 -4.31 -13.16 -6.68
CA PHE A 191 -3.42 -14.25 -6.27
C PHE A 191 -3.80 -14.78 -4.88
N LEU A 192 -3.95 -13.88 -3.90
CA LEU A 192 -4.25 -14.26 -2.52
C LEU A 192 -5.62 -14.93 -2.38
N ALA A 193 -6.65 -14.44 -3.05
CA ALA A 193 -7.97 -15.05 -3.06
C ALA A 193 -7.90 -16.50 -3.57
N LYS A 194 -7.25 -16.71 -4.71
CA LYS A 194 -7.01 -18.07 -5.25
C LYS A 194 -6.24 -18.96 -4.27
N HIS A 195 -5.23 -18.43 -3.59
CA HIS A 195 -4.45 -19.15 -2.58
C HIS A 195 -5.30 -19.57 -1.38
N LEU A 196 -6.28 -18.74 -0.99
CA LEU A 196 -7.23 -19.00 0.10
C LEU A 196 -8.46 -19.81 -0.33
N GLY A 197 -8.60 -20.16 -1.61
CA GLY A 197 -9.77 -20.85 -2.16
C GLY A 197 -11.02 -19.97 -2.26
N LEU A 198 -10.81 -18.64 -2.39
CA LEU A 198 -11.86 -17.63 -2.49
C LEU A 198 -11.91 -16.99 -3.88
N THR A 199 -13.00 -16.31 -4.19
CA THR A 199 -13.22 -15.58 -5.44
C THR A 199 -13.30 -14.06 -5.19
N ALA A 200 -13.28 -13.29 -6.27
CA ALA A 200 -13.43 -11.84 -6.18
C ALA A 200 -14.82 -11.44 -5.67
N GLU A 201 -15.85 -12.21 -6.01
CA GLU A 201 -17.25 -11.99 -5.62
C GLU A 201 -17.45 -12.12 -4.11
N GLU A 202 -16.62 -12.92 -3.43
CA GLU A 202 -16.64 -13.10 -1.96
C GLU A 202 -15.83 -12.01 -1.24
N ALA A 203 -15.12 -11.15 -1.98
CA ALA A 203 -14.31 -10.11 -1.41
C ALA A 203 -15.08 -8.81 -1.19
N ILE A 204 -14.90 -8.21 -0.02
CA ILE A 204 -15.35 -6.85 0.31
C ILE A 204 -14.11 -5.98 0.50
N SER A 205 -14.05 -4.85 -0.19
CA SER A 205 -12.90 -3.95 -0.12
C SER A 205 -13.28 -2.55 0.38
N PHE A 206 -12.30 -1.89 1.01
CA PHE A 206 -12.39 -0.52 1.51
C PHE A 206 -11.18 0.27 1.04
N GLY A 207 -11.37 1.49 0.52
CA GLY A 207 -10.29 2.33 0.03
C GLY A 207 -10.68 3.80 -0.07
N ASP A 208 -9.67 4.68 -0.12
CA ASP A 208 -9.87 6.14 -0.23
C ASP A 208 -8.95 6.77 -1.29
N GLY A 209 -7.90 6.08 -1.72
CA GLY A 209 -6.89 6.58 -2.64
C GLY A 209 -7.05 6.08 -4.08
N GLN A 210 -6.38 6.76 -5.01
CA GLN A 210 -6.33 6.35 -6.40
C GLN A 210 -5.64 4.98 -6.59
N ASN A 211 -4.71 4.63 -5.71
CA ASN A 211 -4.04 3.32 -5.66
C ASN A 211 -4.95 2.17 -5.18
N ASP A 212 -6.19 2.48 -4.74
CA ASP A 212 -7.19 1.49 -4.35
C ASP A 212 -8.17 1.18 -5.48
N LEU A 213 -8.18 1.98 -6.54
CA LEU A 213 -9.20 1.90 -7.60
C LEU A 213 -9.28 0.50 -8.22
N ASP A 214 -8.14 -0.12 -8.51
CA ASP A 214 -8.09 -1.46 -9.09
C ASP A 214 -8.64 -2.52 -8.12
N MET A 215 -8.30 -2.45 -6.83
CA MET A 215 -8.85 -3.31 -5.78
C MET A 215 -10.36 -3.13 -5.64
N LEU A 216 -10.85 -1.88 -5.60
CA LEU A 216 -12.27 -1.55 -5.49
C LEU A 216 -13.06 -2.03 -6.73
N LEU A 217 -12.45 -1.99 -7.92
CA LEU A 217 -13.06 -2.53 -9.15
C LEU A 217 -13.03 -4.06 -9.19
N TRP A 218 -12.03 -4.69 -8.60
CA TRP A 218 -11.86 -6.14 -8.59
C TRP A 218 -12.82 -6.85 -7.63
N SER A 219 -13.05 -6.33 -6.45
CA SER A 219 -13.85 -7.00 -5.41
C SER A 219 -15.36 -7.00 -5.72
N GLY A 220 -16.07 -8.03 -5.25
CA GLY A 220 -17.50 -8.19 -5.42
C GLY A 220 -18.31 -7.07 -4.78
N GLU A 221 -17.88 -6.56 -3.62
CA GLU A 221 -18.46 -5.40 -2.97
C GLU A 221 -17.37 -4.40 -2.55
N SER A 222 -17.61 -3.11 -2.80
CA SER A 222 -16.60 -2.07 -2.64
C SER A 222 -17.15 -0.86 -1.92
N TYR A 223 -16.41 -0.42 -0.92
CA TYR A 223 -16.70 0.77 -0.14
C TYR A 223 -15.61 1.82 -0.32
N VAL A 224 -15.97 2.96 -0.89
CA VAL A 224 -15.13 4.14 -0.95
C VAL A 224 -15.40 4.97 0.31
N MET A 225 -14.33 5.36 1.00
CA MET A 225 -14.47 6.17 2.21
C MET A 225 -14.97 7.58 1.89
N ASP A 226 -15.77 8.17 2.77
CA ASP A 226 -16.32 9.53 2.53
C ASP A 226 -15.24 10.62 2.51
N ASN A 227 -14.11 10.41 3.14
CA ASN A 227 -12.93 11.28 3.02
C ASN A 227 -12.16 11.15 1.69
N ALA A 228 -12.53 10.21 0.81
CA ALA A 228 -11.91 10.04 -0.51
C ALA A 228 -12.21 11.21 -1.44
N GLN A 229 -11.33 11.38 -2.45
CA GLN A 229 -11.56 12.37 -3.50
C GLN A 229 -12.80 12.05 -4.33
N GLU A 230 -13.53 13.07 -4.74
CA GLU A 230 -14.76 12.95 -5.54
C GLU A 230 -14.58 12.16 -6.84
N ALA A 231 -13.40 12.24 -7.46
CA ALA A 231 -13.07 11.47 -8.66
C ALA A 231 -13.12 9.95 -8.39
N LEU A 232 -12.62 9.48 -7.25
CA LEU A 232 -12.67 8.08 -6.87
C LEU A 232 -14.12 7.66 -6.55
N LYS A 233 -14.86 8.46 -5.80
CA LYS A 233 -16.27 8.18 -5.45
C LYS A 233 -17.14 7.99 -6.69
N LYS A 234 -16.82 8.70 -7.77
CA LYS A 234 -17.55 8.66 -9.06
C LYS A 234 -16.98 7.69 -10.08
N ALA A 235 -15.87 7.01 -9.77
CA ALA A 235 -15.19 6.13 -10.74
C ALA A 235 -16.02 4.90 -11.14
N SER A 236 -16.97 4.47 -10.31
CA SER A 236 -17.88 3.36 -10.63
C SER A 236 -19.23 3.51 -9.93
N PRO A 237 -20.36 3.25 -10.63
CA PRO A 237 -21.69 3.29 -10.02
C PRO A 237 -21.94 2.16 -8.99
N ARG A 238 -21.09 1.13 -8.96
CA ARG A 238 -21.18 0.03 -7.97
C ARG A 238 -20.54 0.36 -6.64
N PHE A 239 -19.77 1.44 -6.54
CA PHE A 239 -19.14 1.82 -5.29
C PHE A 239 -20.17 2.32 -4.27
N LYS A 240 -20.10 1.77 -3.07
CA LYS A 240 -20.85 2.23 -1.91
C LYS A 240 -20.00 3.22 -1.12
N ILE A 241 -20.61 4.22 -0.53
CA ILE A 241 -19.90 5.16 0.33
C ILE A 241 -19.96 4.67 1.78
N ALA A 242 -18.79 4.48 2.37
CA ALA A 242 -18.64 4.26 3.81
C ALA A 242 -18.45 5.61 4.52
N PRO A 243 -18.85 5.75 5.79
CA PRO A 243 -18.45 6.91 6.59
C PRO A 243 -16.94 7.12 6.57
N SER A 244 -16.48 8.33 6.86
CA SER A 244 -15.05 8.66 6.84
C SER A 244 -14.23 7.80 7.82
N ASN A 245 -12.91 7.76 7.61
CA ASN A 245 -12.00 7.09 8.54
C ASN A 245 -12.00 7.77 9.93
N ALA A 246 -12.24 9.09 10.01
CA ALA A 246 -12.43 9.82 11.26
C ALA A 246 -13.65 9.31 12.07
N GLU A 247 -14.69 8.85 11.37
CA GLU A 247 -15.90 8.29 11.95
C GLU A 247 -15.83 6.77 12.12
N GLN A 248 -14.67 6.15 11.83
CA GLN A 248 -14.48 4.69 11.88
C GLN A 248 -15.39 3.93 10.91
N GLY A 249 -15.50 4.42 9.69
CA GLY A 249 -16.42 3.92 8.66
C GLY A 249 -16.26 2.43 8.37
N VAL A 250 -15.04 1.91 8.34
CA VAL A 250 -14.78 0.47 8.15
C VAL A 250 -15.47 -0.35 9.26
N ALA A 251 -15.32 0.04 10.52
CA ALA A 251 -15.96 -0.65 11.64
C ALA A 251 -17.49 -0.62 11.53
N GLN A 252 -18.05 0.54 11.20
CA GLN A 252 -19.51 0.69 11.04
C GLN A 252 -20.07 -0.22 9.94
N VAL A 253 -19.38 -0.32 8.82
CA VAL A 253 -19.79 -1.19 7.71
C VAL A 253 -19.68 -2.66 8.10
N ILE A 254 -18.57 -3.09 8.72
CA ILE A 254 -18.39 -4.48 9.16
C ILE A 254 -19.48 -4.86 10.18
N GLU A 255 -19.74 -4.02 11.19
CA GLU A 255 -20.79 -4.24 12.19
C GLU A 255 -22.18 -4.40 11.56
N ARG A 256 -22.51 -3.56 10.57
CA ARG A 256 -23.76 -3.65 9.81
C ARG A 256 -23.84 -4.96 9.02
N LEU A 257 -22.76 -5.33 8.29
CA LEU A 257 -22.74 -6.57 7.50
C LEU A 257 -22.86 -7.81 8.39
N ILE A 258 -22.30 -7.78 9.59
CA ILE A 258 -22.48 -8.82 10.60
C ILE A 258 -23.93 -8.90 11.06
N ALA A 259 -24.58 -7.76 11.34
CA ALA A 259 -25.99 -7.71 11.77
C ALA A 259 -26.97 -8.16 10.66
N GLU A 260 -26.57 -8.02 9.39
CA GLU A 260 -27.31 -8.45 8.21
C GLU A 260 -27.01 -9.92 7.82
N ASP A 261 -26.25 -10.67 8.62
CA ASP A 261 -25.74 -12.05 8.34
C ASP A 261 -25.04 -12.18 6.96
N ARG A 262 -24.29 -11.16 6.55
CA ARG A 262 -23.59 -11.10 5.28
C ARG A 262 -22.09 -11.40 5.40
N ILE A 263 -21.60 -11.69 6.59
CA ILE A 263 -20.24 -12.14 6.88
C ILE A 263 -20.30 -13.50 7.58
N GLY A 264 -19.61 -14.50 7.02
CA GLY A 264 -19.42 -15.80 7.66
C GLY A 264 -20.57 -16.79 7.39
N VAL A 265 -21.11 -16.79 6.19
CA VAL A 265 -22.04 -17.84 5.72
C VAL A 265 -21.28 -18.85 4.87
#